data_a3012b1aed8735a5ad70fa156ca3d7c1
#
_entry.id   a3012b1aed8735a5ad70fa156ca3d7c1
#
_cell.length_a   1.000
_cell.length_b   1.000
_cell.length_c   1.000
_cell.angle_alpha   90.00
_cell.angle_beta   90.00
_cell.angle_gamma   90.00
#
_symmetry.space_group_name_H-M   'P 1'
#
loop_
_entity.id
_entity.type
_entity.pdbx_description
1 polymer ?
#
loop_
_entity_poly.entity_id
_entity_poly.type
_entity_poly.pdbx_seq_one_letter_code
_entity_poly.pdbx_strand_id
1 'polypeptide(L)'
;IGRATVRDADPTVLYRILRLRTQVFVHEQRIVDDEEIDGRDLEETTTLFWVEENGADGTTEVLATLRLLQDDLPAHVGRVATAQQARGRGLAADLVRAALEHAGTDVAISAQAYLEGWYGRLGFVRTGENYLEAGIDHVPMLFRRP
;
A
#
# COMPACT_ATOMS: atom_id res chain seq x y z
N ILE A 1 -13.69 -4.47 0.53
CA ILE A 1 -12.49 -3.79 1.04
C ILE A 1 -12.59 -3.65 2.55
N GLY A 2 -11.59 -4.19 3.25
CA GLY A 2 -11.46 -4.03 4.69
C GLY A 2 -10.51 -2.89 5.03
N ARG A 3 -10.69 -2.30 6.22
CA ARG A 3 -9.75 -1.32 6.77
C ARG A 3 -9.77 -1.40 8.30
N ALA A 4 -8.60 -1.27 8.90
CA ALA A 4 -8.46 -1.24 10.36
C ALA A 4 -7.06 -0.77 10.75
N THR A 5 -6.91 -0.31 11.99
CA THR A 5 -5.58 -0.21 12.61
C THR A 5 -5.11 -1.61 12.97
N VAL A 6 -3.82 -1.76 13.25
CA VAL A 6 -3.29 -3.06 13.70
C VAL A 6 -4.03 -3.54 14.97
N ARG A 7 -4.30 -2.62 15.89
CA ARG A 7 -5.01 -2.95 17.14
C ARG A 7 -6.38 -3.57 16.89
N ASP A 8 -7.12 -3.05 15.91
CA ASP A 8 -8.50 -3.44 15.65
C ASP A 8 -8.63 -4.54 14.61
N ALA A 9 -7.57 -4.84 13.86
CA ALA A 9 -7.59 -5.86 12.82
C ALA A 9 -7.72 -7.27 13.42
N ASP A 10 -8.46 -8.12 12.73
CA ASP A 10 -8.46 -9.55 13.04
C ASP A 10 -7.02 -10.09 12.91
N PRO A 11 -6.51 -10.83 13.91
CA PRO A 11 -5.12 -11.32 13.86
C PRO A 11 -4.81 -12.17 12.64
N THR A 12 -5.75 -12.96 12.16
CA THR A 12 -5.55 -13.81 10.97
C THR A 12 -5.44 -12.95 9.71
N VAL A 13 -6.27 -11.92 9.60
CA VAL A 13 -6.19 -10.95 8.49
C VAL A 13 -4.86 -10.22 8.54
N LEU A 14 -4.46 -9.74 9.71
CA LEU A 14 -3.17 -9.05 9.87
C LEU A 14 -2.01 -9.94 9.45
N TYR A 15 -2.01 -11.20 9.87
CA TYR A 15 -0.99 -12.16 9.45
C TYR A 15 -0.93 -12.28 7.92
N ARG A 16 -2.09 -12.39 7.27
CA ARG A 16 -2.16 -12.52 5.81
C ARG A 16 -1.69 -11.25 5.08
N ILE A 17 -2.00 -10.08 5.63
CA ILE A 17 -1.50 -8.80 5.10
C ILE A 17 0.03 -8.77 5.13
N LEU A 18 0.61 -9.07 6.28
CA LEU A 18 2.06 -9.04 6.45
C LEU A 18 2.75 -10.11 5.60
N ARG A 19 2.14 -11.27 5.48
CA ARG A 19 2.64 -12.33 4.58
C ARG A 19 2.67 -11.87 3.13
N LEU A 20 1.60 -11.25 2.64
CA LEU A 20 1.55 -10.72 1.28
C LEU A 20 2.65 -9.69 1.05
N ARG A 21 2.82 -8.75 1.96
CA ARG A 21 3.88 -7.73 1.88
C ARG A 21 5.25 -8.37 1.81
N THR A 22 5.50 -9.38 2.63
CA THR A 22 6.78 -10.11 2.61
C THR A 22 6.98 -10.82 1.29
N GLN A 23 5.95 -11.48 0.76
CA GLN A 23 6.03 -12.15 -0.54
C GLN A 23 6.39 -11.19 -1.67
N VAL A 24 5.78 -9.99 -1.68
CA VAL A 24 6.00 -9.01 -2.75
C VAL A 24 7.33 -8.28 -2.57
N PHE A 25 7.58 -7.69 -1.40
CA PHE A 25 8.71 -6.79 -1.25
C PHE A 25 10.01 -7.52 -0.94
N VAL A 26 9.98 -8.61 -0.18
CA VAL A 26 11.18 -9.35 0.19
C VAL A 26 11.49 -10.46 -0.79
N HIS A 27 10.52 -11.33 -1.08
CA HIS A 27 10.79 -12.50 -1.93
C HIS A 27 10.78 -12.18 -3.42
N GLU A 28 9.85 -11.35 -3.89
CA GLU A 28 9.75 -11.01 -5.30
C GLU A 28 10.70 -9.88 -5.69
N GLN A 29 10.65 -8.74 -4.97
CA GLN A 29 11.43 -7.54 -5.29
C GLN A 29 12.83 -7.54 -4.67
N ARG A 30 13.11 -8.48 -3.78
CA ARG A 30 14.43 -8.65 -3.15
C ARG A 30 14.90 -7.45 -2.34
N ILE A 31 13.97 -6.72 -1.71
CA ILE A 31 14.31 -5.62 -0.81
C ILE A 31 14.66 -6.24 0.54
N VAL A 32 15.96 -6.35 0.82
CA VAL A 32 16.46 -7.03 2.02
C VAL A 32 17.26 -6.12 2.94
N ASP A 33 17.67 -4.94 2.48
CA ASP A 33 18.46 -3.99 3.27
C ASP A 33 17.57 -3.07 4.13
N ASP A 34 16.30 -2.91 3.76
CA ASP A 34 15.32 -2.15 4.52
C ASP A 34 14.35 -3.11 5.20
N GLU A 35 13.96 -2.81 6.43
CA GLU A 35 13.00 -3.63 7.16
C GLU A 35 11.60 -3.47 6.58
N GLU A 36 11.01 -4.56 6.08
CA GLU A 36 9.62 -4.54 5.63
C GLU A 36 8.69 -4.27 6.81
N ILE A 37 8.91 -4.94 7.92
CA ILE A 37 8.17 -4.74 9.16
C ILE A 37 8.93 -3.69 9.97
N ASP A 38 8.57 -2.43 9.81
CA ASP A 38 9.33 -1.28 10.29
C ASP A 38 8.78 -0.64 11.56
N GLY A 39 7.74 -1.21 12.14
CA GLY A 39 7.09 -0.70 13.35
C GLY A 39 6.04 0.38 13.09
N ARG A 40 6.00 0.99 11.92
CA ARG A 40 5.05 2.07 11.64
C ARG A 40 3.61 1.60 11.54
N ASP A 41 3.40 0.31 11.29
CA ASP A 41 2.06 -0.27 11.30
C ASP A 41 1.40 -0.21 12.67
N LEU A 42 2.21 -0.14 13.75
CA LEU A 42 1.71 -0.08 15.13
C LEU A 42 1.25 1.31 15.55
N GLU A 43 1.55 2.35 14.77
CA GLU A 43 1.09 3.71 15.07
C GLU A 43 -0.44 3.77 15.05
N GLU A 44 -1.02 4.45 16.04
CA GLU A 44 -2.49 4.54 16.16
C GLU A 44 -3.15 5.25 14.97
N THR A 45 -2.38 6.10 14.28
CA THR A 45 -2.84 6.84 13.11
C THR A 45 -2.69 6.08 11.80
N THR A 46 -2.07 4.89 11.82
CA THR A 46 -1.88 4.07 10.63
C THR A 46 -3.10 3.19 10.39
N THR A 47 -3.67 3.28 9.19
CA THR A 47 -4.77 2.42 8.75
C THR A 47 -4.28 1.46 7.68
N LEU A 48 -4.55 0.17 7.88
CA LEU A 48 -4.32 -0.85 6.86
C LEU A 48 -5.58 -1.03 6.03
N PHE A 49 -5.41 -1.16 4.73
CA PHE A 49 -6.48 -1.46 3.78
C PHE A 49 -6.18 -2.76 3.07
N TRP A 50 -7.19 -3.55 2.78
CA TRP A 50 -6.99 -4.84 2.10
C TRP A 50 -8.22 -5.29 1.33
N VAL A 51 -7.98 -6.16 0.35
CA VAL A 51 -9.02 -6.91 -0.34
C VAL A 51 -8.82 -8.38 0.02
N GLU A 52 -9.86 -9.02 0.52
CA GLU A 52 -9.84 -10.46 0.77
C GLU A 52 -10.88 -11.18 -0.06
N GLU A 53 -10.62 -12.44 -0.36
CA GLU A 53 -11.48 -13.28 -1.17
C GLU A 53 -11.46 -14.70 -0.64
N ASN A 54 -12.61 -15.36 -0.63
CA ASN A 54 -12.72 -16.75 -0.25
C ASN A 54 -12.28 -17.63 -1.42
N GLY A 55 -11.34 -18.54 -1.17
CA GLY A 55 -10.92 -19.54 -2.13
C GLY A 55 -11.95 -20.64 -2.29
N ALA A 56 -11.80 -21.45 -3.35
CA ALA A 56 -12.68 -22.57 -3.65
C ALA A 56 -12.67 -23.65 -2.55
N ASP A 57 -11.60 -23.71 -1.77
CA ASP A 57 -11.43 -24.64 -0.65
C ASP A 57 -11.94 -24.09 0.69
N GLY A 58 -12.60 -22.93 0.67
CA GLY A 58 -13.11 -22.27 1.88
C GLY A 58 -12.08 -21.45 2.64
N THR A 59 -10.82 -21.39 2.18
CA THR A 59 -9.82 -20.51 2.79
C THR A 59 -10.03 -19.07 2.32
N THR A 60 -9.68 -18.10 3.19
CA THR A 60 -9.70 -16.68 2.86
C THR A 60 -8.28 -16.23 2.57
N GLU A 61 -8.08 -15.48 1.49
CA GLU A 61 -6.78 -14.92 1.13
C GLU A 61 -6.87 -13.40 1.05
N VAL A 62 -5.79 -12.71 1.45
CA VAL A 62 -5.62 -11.28 1.17
C VAL A 62 -4.94 -11.16 -0.19
N LEU A 63 -5.61 -10.51 -1.13
CA LEU A 63 -5.15 -10.38 -2.52
C LEU A 63 -4.42 -9.09 -2.78
N ALA A 64 -4.72 -8.04 -2.03
CA ALA A 64 -4.07 -6.74 -2.18
C ALA A 64 -4.12 -6.01 -0.84
N THR A 65 -3.15 -5.13 -0.61
CA THR A 65 -3.10 -4.33 0.60
C THR A 65 -2.34 -3.03 0.36
N LEU A 66 -2.57 -2.06 1.23
CA LEU A 66 -1.74 -0.87 1.38
C LEU A 66 -1.84 -0.37 2.82
N ARG A 67 -0.94 0.52 3.20
CA ARG A 67 -1.07 1.26 4.48
C ARG A 67 -1.17 2.76 4.22
N LEU A 68 -1.96 3.43 5.03
CA LEU A 68 -2.10 4.88 5.04
C LEU A 68 -1.53 5.41 6.35
N LEU A 69 -0.48 6.20 6.25
CA LEU A 69 0.16 6.85 7.39
C LEU A 69 -0.43 8.26 7.55
N GLN A 70 -0.95 8.57 8.73
CA GLN A 70 -1.58 9.87 9.01
C GLN A 70 -1.01 10.53 10.27
N ASP A 71 0.25 10.24 10.59
CA ASP A 71 0.96 10.85 11.70
C ASP A 71 1.33 12.31 11.43
N ASP A 72 1.39 12.70 10.18
CA ASP A 72 1.75 14.05 9.75
C ASP A 72 0.99 14.41 8.47
N LEU A 73 1.13 15.64 7.98
CA LEU A 73 0.54 16.12 6.74
C LEU A 73 1.65 16.40 5.71
N PRO A 74 1.46 16.01 4.45
CA PRO A 74 0.34 15.22 3.93
C PRO A 74 0.33 13.79 4.47
N ALA A 75 -0.83 13.13 4.39
CA ALA A 75 -0.89 11.69 4.65
C ALA A 75 -0.02 10.96 3.62
N HIS A 76 0.36 9.73 3.91
CA HIS A 76 1.26 8.97 3.04
C HIS A 76 0.74 7.56 2.80
N VAL A 77 0.56 7.19 1.53
CA VAL A 77 0.24 5.81 1.14
C VAL A 77 1.55 5.06 0.88
N GLY A 78 1.66 3.87 1.40
CA GLY A 78 2.81 3.00 1.16
C GLY A 78 2.45 1.53 1.24
N ARG A 79 3.44 0.69 1.00
CA ARG A 79 3.30 -0.78 1.06
C ARG A 79 2.14 -1.27 0.19
N VAL A 80 1.98 -0.70 -1.00
CA VAL A 80 0.96 -1.13 -1.96
C VAL A 80 1.44 -2.44 -2.59
N ALA A 81 0.70 -3.51 -2.35
CA ALA A 81 1.08 -4.83 -2.81
C ALA A 81 -0.13 -5.60 -3.32
N THR A 82 0.05 -6.34 -4.41
CA THR A 82 -0.97 -7.22 -4.98
C THR A 82 -0.37 -8.61 -5.16
N ALA A 83 -1.10 -9.63 -4.72
CA ALA A 83 -0.70 -11.01 -4.93
C ALA A 83 -0.55 -11.27 -6.43
N GLN A 84 0.49 -12.02 -6.81
CA GLN A 84 0.82 -12.24 -8.22
C GLN A 84 -0.37 -12.78 -9.02
N GLN A 85 -1.12 -13.72 -8.46
CA GLN A 85 -2.29 -14.34 -9.12
C GLN A 85 -3.48 -13.39 -9.26
N ALA A 86 -3.48 -12.27 -8.56
CA ALA A 86 -4.60 -11.31 -8.57
C ALA A 86 -4.31 -10.03 -9.33
N ARG A 87 -3.14 -9.93 -9.97
CA ARG A 87 -2.75 -8.72 -10.74
C ARG A 87 -3.61 -8.58 -11.99
N GLY A 88 -3.81 -7.34 -12.44
CA GLY A 88 -4.61 -7.03 -13.60
C GLY A 88 -6.12 -6.93 -13.33
N ARG A 89 -6.55 -7.04 -12.07
CA ARG A 89 -7.96 -6.95 -11.67
C ARG A 89 -8.37 -5.57 -11.15
N GLY A 90 -7.42 -4.63 -11.04
CA GLY A 90 -7.70 -3.28 -10.53
C GLY A 90 -7.84 -3.20 -9.02
N LEU A 91 -7.43 -4.21 -8.26
CA LEU A 91 -7.61 -4.25 -6.80
C LEU A 91 -6.82 -3.16 -6.09
N ALA A 92 -5.56 -2.96 -6.47
CA ALA A 92 -4.72 -1.92 -5.88
C ALA A 92 -5.28 -0.53 -6.16
N ALA A 93 -5.80 -0.28 -7.37
CA ALA A 93 -6.42 1.00 -7.70
C ALA A 93 -7.63 1.28 -6.82
N ASP A 94 -8.47 0.27 -6.57
CA ASP A 94 -9.62 0.40 -5.68
C ASP A 94 -9.18 0.73 -4.26
N LEU A 95 -8.11 0.09 -3.78
CA LEU A 95 -7.57 0.38 -2.44
C LEU A 95 -7.01 1.80 -2.35
N VAL A 96 -6.28 2.26 -3.36
CA VAL A 96 -5.77 3.63 -3.37
C VAL A 96 -6.92 4.64 -3.32
N ARG A 97 -7.96 4.44 -4.12
CA ARG A 97 -9.14 5.31 -4.10
C ARG A 97 -9.81 5.34 -2.73
N ALA A 98 -9.94 4.17 -2.10
CA ALA A 98 -10.52 4.08 -0.76
C ALA A 98 -9.66 4.82 0.27
N ALA A 99 -8.33 4.70 0.18
CA ALA A 99 -7.41 5.40 1.07
C ALA A 99 -7.48 6.93 0.87
N LEU A 100 -7.54 7.40 -0.37
CA LEU A 100 -7.66 8.83 -0.67
C LEU A 100 -8.95 9.40 -0.08
N GLU A 101 -10.05 8.70 -0.20
CA GLU A 101 -11.33 9.12 0.36
C GLU A 101 -11.28 9.14 1.89
N HIS A 102 -10.73 8.10 2.49
CA HIS A 102 -10.61 8.00 3.94
C HIS A 102 -9.70 9.10 4.52
N ALA A 103 -8.59 9.40 3.85
CA ALA A 103 -7.63 10.40 4.33
C ALA A 103 -8.26 11.80 4.45
N GLY A 104 -9.07 12.20 3.48
CA GLY A 104 -9.73 13.49 3.47
C GLY A 104 -8.78 14.69 3.32
N THR A 105 -7.50 14.45 3.03
CA THR A 105 -6.44 15.46 2.90
C THR A 105 -5.60 15.14 1.67
N ASP A 106 -4.59 15.98 1.42
CA ASP A 106 -3.55 15.66 0.44
C ASP A 106 -2.83 14.37 0.85
N VAL A 107 -2.45 13.57 -0.12
CA VAL A 107 -1.78 12.28 0.09
C VAL A 107 -0.53 12.21 -0.76
N ALA A 108 0.60 11.96 -0.12
CA ALA A 108 1.88 11.75 -0.80
C ALA A 108 2.14 10.26 -1.01
N ILE A 109 2.94 9.97 -2.01
CA ILE A 109 3.44 8.62 -2.26
C ILE A 109 4.86 8.69 -2.84
N SER A 110 5.66 7.69 -2.48
CA SER A 110 6.95 7.43 -3.12
C SER A 110 6.70 6.26 -4.09
N ALA A 111 6.43 6.61 -5.34
CA ALA A 111 6.07 5.62 -6.36
C ALA A 111 7.30 5.01 -7.00
N GLN A 112 7.32 3.69 -7.20
CA GLN A 112 8.34 3.11 -8.06
C GLN A 112 8.20 3.71 -9.46
N ALA A 113 9.31 4.12 -10.07
CA ALA A 113 9.30 4.98 -11.26
C ALA A 113 8.48 4.41 -12.41
N TYR A 114 8.50 3.09 -12.60
CA TYR A 114 7.75 2.46 -13.69
C TYR A 114 6.23 2.55 -13.51
N LEU A 115 5.76 2.91 -12.32
CA LEU A 115 4.33 3.06 -12.00
C LEU A 115 3.86 4.53 -12.03
N GLU A 116 4.71 5.47 -12.41
CA GLU A 116 4.34 6.89 -12.43
C GLU A 116 3.05 7.14 -13.21
N GLY A 117 2.92 6.58 -14.40
CA GLY A 117 1.71 6.73 -15.22
C GLY A 117 0.48 6.11 -14.57
N TRP A 118 0.65 4.99 -13.89
CA TRP A 118 -0.44 4.31 -13.19
C TRP A 118 -0.98 5.17 -12.04
N TYR A 119 -0.09 5.73 -11.22
CA TYR A 119 -0.51 6.66 -10.16
C TYR A 119 -1.04 7.97 -10.73
N GLY A 120 -0.50 8.43 -11.87
CA GLY A 120 -1.02 9.62 -12.56
C GLY A 120 -2.49 9.48 -12.93
N ARG A 121 -2.90 8.30 -13.37
CA ARG A 121 -4.31 8.04 -13.70
C ARG A 121 -5.22 8.05 -12.47
N LEU A 122 -4.66 7.89 -11.27
CA LEU A 122 -5.40 7.99 -10.00
C LEU A 122 -5.42 9.41 -9.44
N GLY A 123 -4.78 10.37 -10.13
CA GLY A 123 -4.79 11.77 -9.73
C GLY A 123 -3.52 12.26 -9.06
N PHE A 124 -2.49 11.43 -8.95
CA PHE A 124 -1.20 11.86 -8.40
C PHE A 124 -0.39 12.60 -9.44
N VAL A 125 0.36 13.61 -8.99
CA VAL A 125 1.24 14.42 -9.83
C VAL A 125 2.65 14.40 -9.23
N ARG A 126 3.65 14.24 -10.09
CA ARG A 126 5.06 14.29 -9.68
C ARG A 126 5.40 15.63 -9.03
N THR A 127 6.13 15.58 -7.92
CA THR A 127 6.54 16.77 -7.16
C THR A 127 8.05 17.00 -7.10
N GLY A 128 8.85 16.11 -7.65
CA GLY A 128 10.30 16.22 -7.61
C GLY A 128 10.99 15.26 -8.56
N GLU A 129 12.32 15.26 -8.50
CA GLU A 129 13.13 14.39 -9.35
C GLU A 129 13.12 12.95 -8.84
N ASN A 130 13.43 12.00 -9.73
CA ASN A 130 13.62 10.61 -9.37
C ASN A 130 14.72 10.48 -8.30
N TYR A 131 14.58 9.49 -7.44
CA TYR A 131 15.56 9.15 -6.42
C TYR A 131 15.58 7.65 -6.15
N LEU A 132 16.66 7.17 -5.57
CA LEU A 132 16.77 5.76 -5.19
C LEU A 132 16.22 5.55 -3.79
N GLU A 133 15.37 4.54 -3.65
CA GLU A 133 14.87 4.06 -2.36
C GLU A 133 14.91 2.54 -2.40
N ALA A 134 15.56 1.93 -1.42
CA ALA A 134 15.77 0.48 -1.40
C ALA A 134 16.42 -0.04 -2.71
N GLY A 135 17.28 0.77 -3.33
CA GLY A 135 17.95 0.43 -4.60
C GLY A 135 17.07 0.48 -5.84
N ILE A 136 15.83 0.93 -5.72
CA ILE A 136 14.86 1.04 -6.82
C ILE A 136 14.59 2.51 -7.12
N ASP A 137 14.52 2.86 -8.41
CA ASP A 137 14.20 4.22 -8.85
C ASP A 137 12.76 4.58 -8.48
N HIS A 138 12.59 5.69 -7.77
CA HIS A 138 11.30 6.17 -7.28
C HIS A 138 11.03 7.60 -7.73
N VAL A 139 9.75 7.98 -7.70
CA VAL A 139 9.26 9.32 -8.03
C VAL A 139 8.40 9.81 -6.87
N PRO A 140 8.69 11.02 -6.32
CA PRO A 140 7.78 11.60 -5.33
C PRO A 140 6.55 12.15 -6.03
N MET A 141 5.37 11.78 -5.54
CA MET A 141 4.10 12.20 -6.13
C MET A 141 3.13 12.66 -5.04
N LEU A 142 2.19 13.51 -5.42
CA LEU A 142 1.20 14.05 -4.50
C LEU A 142 -0.18 14.05 -5.15
N PHE A 143 -1.17 13.58 -4.42
CA PHE A 143 -2.59 13.77 -4.71
C PHE A 143 -3.07 14.96 -3.91
N ARG A 144 -3.53 16.01 -4.59
CA ARG A 144 -4.09 17.20 -3.94
C ARG A 144 -5.60 17.07 -3.86
N ARG A 145 -6.10 17.14 -2.64
CA ARG A 145 -7.54 17.10 -2.42
C ARG A 145 -8.17 18.40 -2.88
N PRO A 146 -9.19 18.34 -3.77
CA PRO A 146 -9.89 19.53 -4.22
C PRO A 146 -10.70 20.18 -3.09
#